data_a3ad0483d35850a3c2962354df41bb4b
#
_entry.id   a3ad0483d35850a3c2962354df41bb4b
#
_cell.length_a   1.000
_cell.length_b   1.000
_cell.length_c   1.000
_cell.angle_alpha   90.00
_cell.angle_beta   90.00
_cell.angle_gamma   90.00
#
_symmetry.space_group_name_H-M   'P 1'
#
loop_
_entity.id
_entity.type
_entity.pdbx_description
1 polymer ?
#
loop_
_entity_poly.entity_id
_entity_poly.type
_entity_poly.pdbx_seq_one_letter_code
_entity_poly.pdbx_strand_id
1 'polypeptide(L)'
;MTLESKIAQTTEPIHELLANRWSPRALKSDHVISKKEIISLIEAARWAPSSMNKQPWRFLVAFRGDENFVLLQKTLKDTNTIWAPNASVFILVLADQSPLTSHVAFDLGLATSALTIQASALSLYTHQMAGFDKKLAQEIMQIPEQLTPVVVIAVGQLENPEVLDVDLKQRELKPRARKELSELVVNWEQISK
;
A
#
# COMPACT_ATOMS: atom_id res chain seq x y z
N MET A 1 3.28 -8.85 -21.61
CA MET A 1 1.94 -8.89 -20.99
C MET A 1 1.48 -7.46 -20.89
N THR A 2 0.29 -7.13 -21.38
CA THR A 2 -0.24 -5.76 -21.36
C THR A 2 -0.85 -5.43 -19.99
N LEU A 3 -1.02 -4.16 -19.66
CA LEU A 3 -1.72 -3.70 -18.44
C LEU A 3 -3.14 -4.27 -18.33
N GLU A 4 -3.78 -4.57 -19.46
CA GLU A 4 -5.10 -5.22 -19.52
C GLU A 4 -5.15 -6.56 -18.77
N SER A 5 -4.03 -7.29 -18.69
CA SER A 5 -3.94 -8.56 -17.94
C SER A 5 -4.01 -8.38 -16.42
N LYS A 6 -3.92 -7.14 -15.91
CA LYS A 6 -3.99 -6.81 -14.48
C LYS A 6 -5.36 -6.26 -14.04
N ILE A 7 -6.30 -6.10 -14.96
CA ILE A 7 -7.67 -5.75 -14.59
C ILE A 7 -8.29 -6.94 -13.84
N ALA A 8 -8.99 -6.65 -12.76
CA ALA A 8 -9.68 -7.68 -11.99
C ALA A 8 -10.75 -8.34 -12.86
N GLN A 9 -10.72 -9.67 -12.92
CA GLN A 9 -11.81 -10.45 -13.51
C GLN A 9 -12.84 -10.69 -12.40
N THR A 10 -14.03 -10.15 -12.54
CA THR A 10 -15.06 -10.14 -11.52
C THR A 10 -16.34 -10.79 -12.03
N THR A 11 -17.06 -11.45 -11.15
CA THR A 11 -18.37 -12.05 -11.44
C THR A 11 -19.43 -10.97 -11.63
N GLU A 12 -19.38 -9.93 -10.81
CA GLU A 12 -20.27 -8.78 -10.86
C GLU A 12 -19.48 -7.50 -11.10
N PRO A 13 -20.04 -6.48 -11.76
CA PRO A 13 -19.36 -5.21 -12.00
C PRO A 13 -18.94 -4.51 -10.70
N ILE A 14 -17.71 -4.03 -10.65
CA ILE A 14 -17.20 -3.15 -9.59
C ILE A 14 -16.66 -1.86 -10.20
N HIS A 15 -16.51 -0.82 -9.38
CA HIS A 15 -15.97 0.45 -9.85
C HIS A 15 -14.56 0.26 -10.45
N GLU A 16 -14.27 0.95 -11.56
CA GLU A 16 -13.01 0.80 -12.32
C GLU A 16 -11.74 1.02 -11.49
N LEU A 17 -11.76 1.96 -10.53
CA LEU A 17 -10.62 2.20 -9.63
C LEU A 17 -10.30 0.96 -8.79
N LEU A 18 -11.31 0.17 -8.40
CA LEU A 18 -11.13 -1.09 -7.68
C LEU A 18 -10.64 -2.20 -8.62
N ALA A 19 -11.23 -2.28 -9.83
CA ALA A 19 -10.86 -3.27 -10.82
C ALA A 19 -9.40 -3.12 -11.28
N ASN A 20 -8.97 -1.88 -11.51
CA ASN A 20 -7.63 -1.56 -12.03
C ASN A 20 -6.55 -1.54 -10.94
N ARG A 21 -6.91 -1.32 -9.68
CA ARG A 21 -5.95 -1.24 -8.58
C ARG A 21 -5.24 -2.59 -8.34
N TRP A 22 -3.93 -2.60 -8.36
CA TRP A 22 -3.09 -3.72 -7.93
C TRP A 22 -1.79 -3.18 -7.30
N SER A 23 -0.90 -4.06 -6.81
CA SER A 23 0.32 -3.68 -6.10
C SER A 23 1.54 -4.10 -6.91
N PRO A 24 2.01 -3.26 -7.87
CA PRO A 24 3.18 -3.54 -8.68
C PRO A 24 4.47 -3.44 -7.87
N ARG A 25 5.53 -4.06 -8.42
CA ARG A 25 6.93 -3.92 -7.99
C ARG A 25 7.76 -3.16 -9.01
N ALA A 26 7.37 -3.22 -10.29
CA ALA A 26 8.01 -2.44 -11.34
C ALA A 26 7.56 -0.97 -11.23
N LEU A 27 8.39 -0.14 -10.60
CA LEU A 27 8.16 1.29 -10.44
C LEU A 27 9.27 2.07 -11.14
N LYS A 28 8.91 3.22 -11.75
CA LYS A 28 9.85 4.12 -12.41
C LYS A 28 10.79 4.76 -11.41
N SER A 29 12.09 4.51 -11.58
CA SER A 29 13.15 5.03 -10.71
C SER A 29 13.42 6.52 -10.87
N ASP A 30 12.93 7.15 -11.93
CA ASP A 30 13.09 8.58 -12.24
C ASP A 30 11.82 9.41 -12.01
N HIS A 31 10.67 8.77 -11.75
CA HIS A 31 9.41 9.46 -11.54
C HIS A 31 9.42 10.26 -10.22
N VAL A 32 9.03 11.53 -10.29
CA VAL A 32 8.93 12.43 -9.14
C VAL A 32 7.46 12.69 -8.83
N ILE A 33 7.06 12.42 -7.60
CA ILE A 33 5.71 12.74 -7.10
C ILE A 33 5.75 14.10 -6.42
N SER A 34 4.78 14.95 -6.73
CA SER A 34 4.65 16.27 -6.10
C SER A 34 4.12 16.15 -4.66
N LYS A 35 4.48 17.12 -3.82
CA LYS A 35 3.92 17.23 -2.46
C LYS A 35 2.39 17.33 -2.47
N LYS A 36 1.80 17.98 -3.49
CA LYS A 36 0.35 18.13 -3.64
C LYS A 36 -0.33 16.77 -3.85
N GLU A 37 0.23 15.89 -4.68
CA GLU A 37 -0.29 14.54 -4.87
C GLU A 37 -0.25 13.75 -3.56
N ILE A 38 0.87 13.78 -2.83
CA ILE A 38 0.98 13.10 -1.54
C ILE A 38 -0.02 13.64 -0.52
N ILE A 39 -0.19 14.96 -0.44
CA ILE A 39 -1.20 15.57 0.43
C ILE A 39 -2.61 15.07 0.05
N SER A 40 -2.91 14.92 -1.25
CA SER A 40 -4.19 14.37 -1.72
C SER A 40 -4.39 12.91 -1.27
N LEU A 41 -3.33 12.08 -1.28
CA LEU A 41 -3.40 10.71 -0.76
C LEU A 41 -3.71 10.69 0.75
N ILE A 42 -3.00 11.52 1.52
CA ILE A 42 -3.20 11.63 2.97
C ILE A 42 -4.60 12.19 3.28
N GLU A 43 -5.07 13.15 2.49
CA GLU A 43 -6.42 13.70 2.61
C GLU A 43 -7.48 12.61 2.43
N ALA A 44 -7.36 11.75 1.42
CA ALA A 44 -8.26 10.61 1.24
C ALA A 44 -8.22 9.66 2.45
N ALA A 45 -7.04 9.37 2.99
CA ALA A 45 -6.91 8.56 4.20
C ALA A 45 -7.57 9.22 5.41
N ARG A 46 -7.46 10.53 5.55
CA ARG A 46 -8.04 11.32 6.65
C ARG A 46 -9.56 11.22 6.72
N TRP A 47 -10.23 11.06 5.58
CA TRP A 47 -11.68 10.92 5.50
C TRP A 47 -12.19 9.48 5.66
N ALA A 48 -11.32 8.52 5.93
CA ALA A 48 -11.76 7.17 6.27
C ALA A 48 -12.59 7.16 7.56
N PRO A 49 -13.57 6.26 7.69
CA PRO A 49 -14.27 6.06 8.95
C PRO A 49 -13.36 5.42 10.01
N SER A 50 -13.62 5.70 11.28
CA SER A 50 -12.95 5.04 12.40
C SER A 50 -13.89 4.87 13.59
N SER A 51 -13.62 3.89 14.43
CA SER A 51 -14.38 3.66 15.64
C SER A 51 -14.44 4.92 16.49
N MET A 52 -15.67 5.40 16.79
CA MET A 52 -15.93 6.64 17.56
C MET A 52 -15.21 7.88 17.00
N ASN A 53 -14.90 7.87 15.69
CA ASN A 53 -14.13 8.94 15.03
C ASN A 53 -12.77 9.22 15.68
N LYS A 54 -12.11 8.20 16.19
CA LYS A 54 -10.82 8.34 16.89
C LYS A 54 -9.66 8.68 15.99
N GLN A 55 -9.74 8.38 14.68
CA GLN A 55 -8.74 8.73 13.67
C GLN A 55 -7.30 8.32 14.07
N PRO A 56 -7.07 7.02 14.36
CA PRO A 56 -5.85 6.55 15.02
C PRO A 56 -4.62 6.46 14.10
N TRP A 57 -4.72 6.93 12.89
CA TRP A 57 -3.64 6.91 11.89
C TRP A 57 -2.71 8.10 12.01
N ARG A 58 -1.41 7.83 11.84
CA ARG A 58 -0.36 8.82 11.63
C ARG A 58 0.47 8.39 10.43
N PHE A 59 1.05 9.32 9.73
CA PHE A 59 1.81 9.06 8.52
C PHE A 59 3.17 9.74 8.60
N LEU A 60 4.23 8.99 8.32
CA LEU A 60 5.53 9.53 8.06
C LEU A 60 5.82 9.38 6.56
N VAL A 61 6.04 10.49 5.89
CA VAL A 61 6.28 10.56 4.45
C VAL A 61 7.75 10.77 4.18
N ALA A 62 8.31 9.97 3.29
CA ALA A 62 9.70 10.01 2.92
C ALA A 62 9.85 10.03 1.39
N PHE A 63 10.29 11.12 0.81
CA PHE A 63 10.53 11.23 -0.63
C PHE A 63 11.87 10.63 -1.01
N ARG A 64 11.94 9.97 -2.17
CA ARG A 64 13.21 9.47 -2.70
C ARG A 64 14.22 10.61 -2.81
N GLY A 65 15.42 10.38 -2.26
CA GLY A 65 16.48 11.39 -2.14
C GLY A 65 16.55 12.03 -0.76
N ASP A 66 15.50 11.94 0.07
CA ASP A 66 15.54 12.43 1.44
C ASP A 66 16.22 11.42 2.38
N GLU A 67 16.77 11.91 3.48
CA GLU A 67 17.37 11.06 4.54
C GLU A 67 16.36 10.03 5.07
N ASN A 68 15.13 10.44 5.33
CA ASN A 68 14.06 9.56 5.82
C ASN A 68 13.77 8.40 4.85
N PHE A 69 13.88 8.61 3.55
CA PHE A 69 13.71 7.53 2.56
C PHE A 69 14.82 6.48 2.70
N VAL A 70 16.07 6.94 2.85
CA VAL A 70 17.24 6.06 3.04
C VAL A 70 17.12 5.28 4.36
N LEU A 71 16.66 5.94 5.42
CA LEU A 71 16.44 5.29 6.72
C LEU A 71 15.34 4.22 6.62
N LEU A 72 14.17 4.53 6.06
CA LEU A 72 13.09 3.55 5.87
C LEU A 72 13.53 2.39 4.97
N GLN A 73 14.29 2.66 3.91
CA GLN A 73 14.82 1.62 3.03
C GLN A 73 15.66 0.59 3.81
N LYS A 74 16.46 1.02 4.78
CA LYS A 74 17.27 0.11 5.64
C LYS A 74 16.42 -0.82 6.49
N THR A 75 15.17 -0.49 6.75
CA THR A 75 14.26 -1.33 7.54
C THR A 75 13.58 -2.43 6.72
N LEU A 76 13.58 -2.32 5.39
CA LEU A 76 12.92 -3.29 4.51
C LEU A 76 13.57 -4.67 4.61
N LYS A 77 12.78 -5.71 4.39
CA LYS A 77 13.21 -7.12 4.45
C LYS A 77 12.90 -7.84 3.14
N ASP A 78 13.59 -8.96 2.97
CA ASP A 78 13.38 -9.89 1.86
C ASP A 78 13.46 -9.21 0.48
N THR A 79 12.58 -9.63 -0.43
CA THR A 79 12.55 -9.10 -1.79
C THR A 79 12.17 -7.62 -1.88
N ASN A 80 11.60 -7.02 -0.80
CA ASN A 80 11.29 -5.59 -0.81
C ASN A 80 12.54 -4.72 -0.91
N THR A 81 13.69 -5.20 -0.43
CA THR A 81 14.97 -4.49 -0.54
C THR A 81 15.43 -4.32 -1.99
N ILE A 82 14.95 -5.17 -2.91
CA ILE A 82 15.39 -5.21 -4.31
C ILE A 82 14.62 -4.19 -5.15
N TRP A 83 13.29 -4.17 -5.07
CA TRP A 83 12.45 -3.38 -5.97
C TRP A 83 11.96 -2.05 -5.36
N ALA A 84 11.71 -2.01 -4.05
CA ALA A 84 11.10 -0.85 -3.42
C ALA A 84 11.97 0.43 -3.46
N PRO A 85 13.33 0.38 -3.55
CA PRO A 85 14.14 1.58 -3.76
C PRO A 85 13.76 2.43 -4.99
N ASN A 86 13.08 1.84 -5.98
CA ASN A 86 12.58 2.55 -7.16
C ASN A 86 11.28 3.35 -6.88
N ALA A 87 10.64 3.18 -5.73
CA ALA A 87 9.49 3.99 -5.36
C ALA A 87 9.84 5.47 -5.30
N SER A 88 8.91 6.35 -5.68
CA SER A 88 9.09 7.80 -5.57
C SER A 88 8.96 8.28 -4.12
N VAL A 89 8.12 7.61 -3.34
CA VAL A 89 7.83 7.95 -1.94
C VAL A 89 7.57 6.69 -1.14
N PHE A 90 8.05 6.66 0.11
CA PHE A 90 7.55 5.74 1.14
C PHE A 90 6.60 6.49 2.08
N ILE A 91 5.49 5.86 2.43
CA ILE A 91 4.59 6.31 3.48
C ILE A 91 4.58 5.24 4.56
N LEU A 92 5.17 5.52 5.72
CA LEU A 92 5.05 4.66 6.88
C LEU A 92 3.75 5.00 7.61
N VAL A 93 2.85 4.03 7.68
CA VAL A 93 1.60 4.12 8.44
C VAL A 93 1.87 3.71 9.87
N LEU A 94 1.52 4.59 10.80
CA LEU A 94 1.67 4.42 12.23
C LEU A 94 0.28 4.38 12.88
N ALA A 95 0.12 3.54 13.89
CA ALA A 95 -1.01 3.57 14.80
C ALA A 95 -0.71 4.51 15.97
N ASP A 96 -1.64 5.44 16.28
CA ASP A 96 -1.60 6.24 17.51
C ASP A 96 -2.12 5.40 18.68
N GLN A 97 -1.44 4.29 18.89
CA GLN A 97 -1.69 3.35 19.99
C GLN A 97 -0.57 2.31 20.09
N SER A 98 -0.11 2.05 21.29
CA SER A 98 0.80 0.95 21.61
C SER A 98 0.33 0.27 22.92
N PRO A 99 0.13 -1.07 22.94
CA PRO A 99 0.20 -1.99 21.80
C PRO A 99 -0.98 -1.82 20.81
N LEU A 100 -0.76 -2.24 19.56
CA LEU A 100 -1.78 -2.19 18.51
C LEU A 100 -2.94 -3.14 18.83
N THR A 101 -4.18 -2.63 18.81
CA THR A 101 -5.41 -3.43 18.95
C THR A 101 -6.03 -3.77 17.60
N SER A 102 -6.92 -4.78 17.58
CA SER A 102 -7.63 -5.21 16.37
C SER A 102 -8.51 -4.08 15.78
N HIS A 103 -9.17 -3.28 16.63
CA HIS A 103 -10.00 -2.15 16.19
C HIS A 103 -9.15 -1.08 15.49
N VAL A 104 -8.03 -0.72 16.07
CA VAL A 104 -7.12 0.25 15.45
C VAL A 104 -6.52 -0.29 14.15
N ALA A 105 -6.15 -1.57 14.11
CA ALA A 105 -5.67 -2.20 12.88
C ALA A 105 -6.73 -2.17 11.76
N PHE A 106 -8.00 -2.39 12.10
CA PHE A 106 -9.12 -2.28 11.15
C PHE A 106 -9.27 -0.85 10.62
N ASP A 107 -9.29 0.15 11.51
CA ASP A 107 -9.39 1.57 11.14
C ASP A 107 -8.22 2.01 10.23
N LEU A 108 -6.99 1.57 10.53
CA LEU A 108 -5.82 1.83 9.68
C LEU A 108 -5.95 1.18 8.29
N GLY A 109 -6.55 -0.01 8.22
CA GLY A 109 -6.84 -0.69 6.96
C GLY A 109 -7.79 0.12 6.08
N LEU A 110 -8.83 0.74 6.67
CA LEU A 110 -9.77 1.62 5.97
C LEU A 110 -9.07 2.88 5.44
N ALA A 111 -8.27 3.54 6.27
CA ALA A 111 -7.49 4.72 5.86
C ALA A 111 -6.48 4.39 4.74
N THR A 112 -5.76 3.27 4.87
CA THR A 112 -4.82 2.79 3.84
C THR A 112 -5.54 2.45 2.53
N SER A 113 -6.74 1.87 2.60
CA SER A 113 -7.57 1.57 1.42
C SER A 113 -7.99 2.85 0.70
N ALA A 114 -8.48 3.86 1.43
CA ALA A 114 -8.86 5.15 0.86
C ALA A 114 -7.67 5.84 0.15
N LEU A 115 -6.49 5.88 0.80
CA LEU A 115 -5.24 6.36 0.21
C LEU A 115 -4.91 5.62 -1.09
N THR A 116 -5.02 4.31 -1.08
CA THR A 116 -4.71 3.44 -2.24
C THR A 116 -5.63 3.71 -3.43
N ILE A 117 -6.93 3.90 -3.18
CA ILE A 117 -7.89 4.23 -4.24
C ILE A 117 -7.64 5.63 -4.80
N GLN A 118 -7.31 6.61 -3.93
CA GLN A 118 -6.93 7.95 -4.37
C GLN A 118 -5.66 7.93 -5.23
N ALA A 119 -4.66 7.11 -4.87
CA ALA A 119 -3.47 6.94 -5.70
C ALA A 119 -3.84 6.43 -7.10
N SER A 120 -4.73 5.42 -7.19
CA SER A 120 -5.22 4.89 -8.47
C SER A 120 -5.93 5.97 -9.30
N ALA A 121 -6.72 6.85 -8.67
CA ALA A 121 -7.38 7.96 -9.33
C ALA A 121 -6.39 9.00 -9.90
N LEU A 122 -5.19 9.09 -9.32
CA LEU A 122 -4.09 9.94 -9.80
C LEU A 122 -3.11 9.20 -10.74
N SER A 123 -3.47 8.00 -11.22
CA SER A 123 -2.59 7.14 -12.03
C SER A 123 -1.27 6.77 -11.33
N LEU A 124 -1.29 6.79 -10.00
CA LEU A 124 -0.21 6.31 -9.15
C LEU A 124 -0.51 4.90 -8.65
N TYR A 125 0.55 4.18 -8.34
CA TYR A 125 0.46 2.81 -7.84
C TYR A 125 1.02 2.73 -6.42
N THR A 126 0.42 1.86 -5.61
CA THR A 126 0.83 1.62 -4.23
C THR A 126 1.11 0.15 -3.99
N HIS A 127 2.13 -0.14 -3.19
CA HIS A 127 2.42 -1.49 -2.71
C HIS A 127 2.64 -1.46 -1.21
N GLN A 128 1.74 -2.09 -0.46
CA GLN A 128 1.81 -2.19 1.00
C GLN A 128 2.78 -3.30 1.40
N MET A 129 3.80 -2.96 2.18
CA MET A 129 4.86 -3.86 2.63
C MET A 129 4.79 -4.05 4.14
N ALA A 130 4.38 -5.24 4.59
CA ALA A 130 4.48 -5.64 5.99
C ALA A 130 5.88 -6.23 6.33
N GLY A 131 6.65 -6.61 5.31
CA GLY A 131 8.01 -7.14 5.42
C GLY A 131 9.05 -6.04 5.66
N PHE A 132 9.07 -5.48 6.88
CA PHE A 132 10.09 -4.54 7.33
C PHE A 132 10.37 -4.74 8.83
N ASP A 133 11.48 -4.21 9.32
CA ASP A 133 11.83 -4.26 10.74
C ASP A 133 11.20 -3.10 11.49
N LYS A 134 10.11 -3.39 12.21
CA LYS A 134 9.35 -2.39 12.98
C LYS A 134 10.15 -1.78 14.12
N LYS A 135 10.98 -2.60 14.80
CA LYS A 135 11.82 -2.12 15.93
C LYS A 135 12.91 -1.20 15.40
N LEU A 136 13.60 -1.61 14.35
CA LEU A 136 14.61 -0.78 13.71
C LEU A 136 13.99 0.53 13.20
N ALA A 137 12.79 0.47 12.57
CA ALA A 137 12.09 1.68 12.13
C ALA A 137 11.76 2.62 13.30
N GLN A 138 11.28 2.06 14.42
CA GLN A 138 11.02 2.81 15.65
C GLN A 138 12.27 3.58 16.12
N GLU A 139 13.39 2.91 16.14
CA GLU A 139 14.68 3.42 16.63
C GLU A 139 15.25 4.49 15.69
N ILE A 140 15.53 4.12 14.42
CA ILE A 140 16.27 5.00 13.49
C ILE A 140 15.46 6.20 12.99
N MET A 141 14.12 6.07 12.97
CA MET A 141 13.21 7.18 12.62
C MET A 141 12.78 8.00 13.85
N GLN A 142 13.27 7.65 15.04
CA GLN A 142 12.94 8.31 16.31
C GLN A 142 11.43 8.42 16.55
N ILE A 143 10.68 7.34 16.21
CA ILE A 143 9.23 7.30 16.34
C ILE A 143 8.88 7.21 17.83
N PRO A 144 8.02 8.11 18.36
CA PRO A 144 7.57 8.08 19.75
C PRO A 144 6.97 6.73 20.14
N GLU A 145 7.21 6.28 21.38
CA GLU A 145 6.79 4.94 21.87
C GLU A 145 5.28 4.70 21.82
N GLN A 146 4.47 5.78 21.91
CA GLN A 146 3.01 5.68 21.78
C GLN A 146 2.54 5.37 20.36
N LEU A 147 3.40 5.55 19.35
CA LEU A 147 3.10 5.24 17.96
C LEU A 147 3.66 3.87 17.58
N THR A 148 2.84 3.04 16.95
CA THR A 148 3.26 1.70 16.49
C THR A 148 3.41 1.67 14.96
N PRO A 149 4.60 1.37 14.40
CA PRO A 149 4.78 1.13 12.96
C PRO A 149 3.97 -0.08 12.49
N VAL A 150 3.15 0.10 11.42
CA VAL A 150 2.24 -0.95 10.94
C VAL A 150 2.63 -1.47 9.56
N VAL A 151 2.75 -0.59 8.58
CA VAL A 151 3.05 -0.95 7.18
C VAL A 151 3.80 0.19 6.49
N VAL A 152 4.74 -0.15 5.62
CA VAL A 152 5.36 0.79 4.68
C VAL A 152 4.65 0.68 3.34
N ILE A 153 4.20 1.81 2.80
CA ILE A 153 3.58 1.89 1.47
C ILE A 153 4.60 2.48 0.50
N ALA A 154 5.00 1.71 -0.50
CA ALA A 154 5.73 2.23 -1.64
C ALA A 154 4.74 2.89 -2.61
N VAL A 155 5.00 4.12 -3.03
CA VAL A 155 4.18 4.88 -3.99
C VAL A 155 5.04 5.28 -5.17
N GLY A 156 4.53 5.08 -6.39
CA GLY A 156 5.26 5.42 -7.61
C GLY A 156 4.40 5.30 -8.87
N GLN A 157 5.02 5.56 -10.01
CA GLN A 157 4.45 5.32 -11.32
C GLN A 157 4.89 3.95 -11.83
N LEU A 158 3.99 3.26 -12.54
CA LEU A 158 4.26 1.94 -13.09
C LEU A 158 5.35 1.99 -14.17
N GLU A 159 6.24 0.99 -14.14
CA GLU A 159 7.27 0.75 -15.13
C GLU A 159 7.07 -0.61 -15.82
N ASN A 160 7.78 -0.83 -16.90
CA ASN A 160 7.82 -2.12 -17.58
C ASN A 160 8.41 -3.19 -16.64
N PRO A 161 7.77 -4.38 -16.50
CA PRO A 161 8.30 -5.47 -15.68
C PRO A 161 9.70 -5.97 -16.07
N GLU A 162 10.21 -5.59 -17.23
CA GLU A 162 11.58 -5.92 -17.67
C GLU A 162 12.69 -5.33 -16.77
N VAL A 163 12.36 -4.29 -15.98
CA VAL A 163 13.30 -3.70 -15.00
C VAL A 163 13.52 -4.57 -13.76
N LEU A 164 12.69 -5.59 -13.56
CA LEU A 164 12.78 -6.52 -12.44
C LEU A 164 13.70 -7.70 -12.77
N ASP A 165 14.30 -8.31 -11.73
CA ASP A 165 14.94 -9.61 -11.89
C ASP A 165 13.96 -10.70 -12.33
N VAL A 166 14.48 -11.86 -12.73
CA VAL A 166 13.68 -12.95 -13.31
C VAL A 166 12.56 -13.40 -12.38
N ASP A 167 12.84 -13.57 -11.08
CA ASP A 167 11.87 -14.08 -10.11
C ASP A 167 10.77 -13.06 -9.81
N LEU A 168 11.15 -11.79 -9.61
CA LEU A 168 10.20 -10.71 -9.37
C LEU A 168 9.37 -10.44 -10.61
N LYS A 169 9.96 -10.48 -11.81
CA LYS A 169 9.25 -10.36 -13.09
C LYS A 169 8.21 -11.47 -13.26
N GLN A 170 8.55 -12.72 -12.98
CA GLN A 170 7.58 -13.81 -13.04
C GLN A 170 6.40 -13.59 -12.08
N ARG A 171 6.66 -13.14 -10.84
CA ARG A 171 5.61 -12.78 -9.87
C ARG A 171 4.77 -11.61 -10.35
N GLU A 172 5.41 -10.61 -10.94
CA GLU A 172 4.75 -9.41 -11.48
C GLU A 172 3.80 -9.76 -12.63
N LEU A 173 4.18 -10.71 -13.48
CA LEU A 173 3.40 -11.11 -14.64
C LEU A 173 2.25 -12.08 -14.31
N LYS A 174 2.22 -12.71 -13.15
CA LYS A 174 1.13 -13.63 -12.77
C LYS A 174 -0.23 -12.92 -12.82
N PRO A 175 -1.28 -13.58 -13.35
CA PRO A 175 -2.65 -13.08 -13.28
C PRO A 175 -3.07 -12.81 -11.84
N ARG A 176 -3.96 -11.85 -11.65
CA ARG A 176 -4.60 -11.65 -10.34
C ARG A 176 -5.62 -12.75 -10.11
N ALA A 177 -5.64 -13.29 -8.91
CA ALA A 177 -6.62 -14.28 -8.51
C ALA A 177 -7.29 -13.89 -7.18
N ARG A 178 -8.50 -14.31 -7.00
CA ARG A 178 -9.26 -14.20 -5.75
C ARG A 178 -10.02 -15.52 -5.57
N LYS A 179 -10.41 -15.78 -4.33
CA LYS A 179 -11.34 -16.85 -4.00
C LYS A 179 -12.70 -16.56 -4.61
N GLU A 180 -13.45 -17.62 -4.86
CA GLU A 180 -14.83 -17.50 -5.31
C GLU A 180 -15.72 -16.86 -4.23
N LEU A 181 -16.79 -16.17 -4.64
CA LEU A 181 -17.70 -15.52 -3.71
C LEU A 181 -18.33 -16.50 -2.72
N SER A 182 -18.59 -17.72 -3.15
CA SER A 182 -19.08 -18.81 -2.30
C SER A 182 -18.15 -19.20 -1.15
N GLU A 183 -16.84 -18.97 -1.29
CA GLU A 183 -15.87 -19.19 -0.23
C GLU A 183 -15.77 -18.00 0.75
N LEU A 184 -16.22 -16.82 0.35
CA LEU A 184 -16.11 -15.59 1.11
C LEU A 184 -17.39 -15.25 1.89
N VAL A 185 -18.55 -15.70 1.38
CA VAL A 185 -19.86 -15.39 1.98
C VAL A 185 -20.40 -16.62 2.69
N VAL A 186 -20.47 -16.56 4.02
CA VAL A 186 -20.87 -17.69 4.89
C VAL A 186 -22.27 -18.21 4.57
N ASN A 187 -23.18 -17.33 4.17
CA ASN A 187 -24.57 -17.68 3.82
C ASN A 187 -24.84 -17.56 2.31
N TRP A 188 -23.87 -17.94 1.47
CA TRP A 188 -23.91 -17.77 0.02
C TRP A 188 -25.20 -18.31 -0.63
N GLU A 189 -25.66 -19.51 -0.25
CA GLU A 189 -26.85 -20.14 -0.80
C GLU A 189 -28.15 -19.33 -0.61
N GLN A 190 -28.18 -18.41 0.35
CA GLN A 190 -29.33 -17.54 0.61
C GLN A 190 -29.37 -16.30 -0.30
N ILE A 191 -28.23 -15.88 -0.86
CA ILE A 191 -28.12 -14.64 -1.65
C ILE A 191 -27.82 -14.90 -3.12
N SER A 192 -27.46 -16.13 -3.49
CA SER A 192 -27.09 -16.51 -4.87
C SER A 192 -28.25 -17.10 -5.68
N LYS A 193 -29.45 -17.12 -5.09
CA LYS A 193 -30.72 -17.56 -5.75
C LYS A 193 -31.44 -16.31 -6.33
#